data_a4a5c054c979e0db556af0849b823515
#
_entry.id   a4a5c054c979e0db556af0849b823515
#
_cell.length_a   1.000
_cell.length_b   1.000
_cell.length_c   1.000
_cell.angle_alpha   90.00
_cell.angle_beta   90.00
_cell.angle_gamma   90.00
#
_symmetry.space_group_name_H-M   'P 1'
#
loop_
_entity.id
_entity.type
_entity.pdbx_description
1 polymer ?
#
loop_
_entity_poly.entity_id
_entity_poly.type
_entity_poly.pdbx_seq_one_letter_code
_entity_poly.pdbx_strand_id
1 'polypeptide(L)'
;MPSTILLNQEEKSVQSSTQTAFTVGRRVGILLLLQLIAALTFPFILSKPITVGSPAFLTAVAEHSFQIRSSVLLSFVGSALTLYLGITTFQIFRIYSKSVALLFLVVCAISCTLDVVQAGTIMSMLSISNEFVASGATNSELYQVIGATVASARRSAHITQLLAIGAWMFVFYISLFRFKLIPRVLAVIGVIGIALQFTGVTLMMLLGYRTIGEMAMPLLPIQITVAVWLIIKGFNDRSLKSVAASDVG
;
A
#
# COMPACT_ATOMS: atom_id res chain seq x y z
N MET A 1 8.74 49.96 18.02
CA MET A 1 9.78 48.98 17.66
C MET A 1 9.51 47.49 18.00
N PRO A 2 8.56 47.10 18.88
CA PRO A 2 8.25 45.68 19.13
C PRO A 2 7.48 44.96 17.99
N SER A 3 6.65 45.69 17.24
CA SER A 3 5.81 45.13 16.18
C SER A 3 6.57 44.57 14.97
N THR A 4 7.71 45.14 14.63
CA THR A 4 8.53 44.71 13.47
C THR A 4 9.26 43.39 13.75
N ILE A 5 9.62 43.13 15.01
CA ILE A 5 10.29 41.87 15.41
C ILE A 5 9.29 40.73 15.42
N LEU A 6 8.05 40.96 15.86
CA LEU A 6 6.95 39.97 15.85
C LEU A 6 6.55 39.60 14.42
N LEU A 7 6.42 40.55 13.51
CA LEU A 7 6.13 40.32 12.09
C LEU A 7 7.23 39.49 11.41
N ASN A 8 8.51 39.76 11.68
CA ASN A 8 9.64 38.98 11.15
C ASN A 8 9.69 37.54 11.72
N GLN A 9 9.23 37.32 12.95
CA GLN A 9 9.14 35.97 13.50
C GLN A 9 7.98 35.17 12.93
N GLU A 10 6.82 35.79 12.71
CA GLU A 10 5.67 35.18 12.04
C GLU A 10 6.00 34.81 10.58
N GLU A 11 6.60 35.71 9.82
CA GLU A 11 7.02 35.40 8.45
C GLU A 11 8.00 34.20 8.38
N LYS A 12 8.98 34.15 9.26
CA LYS A 12 9.93 33.03 9.32
C LYS A 12 9.26 31.72 9.73
N SER A 13 8.31 31.73 10.65
CA SER A 13 7.60 30.54 11.08
C SER A 13 6.68 30.00 9.96
N VAL A 14 5.97 30.89 9.26
CA VAL A 14 5.15 30.56 8.10
C VAL A 14 5.99 30.02 6.95
N GLN A 15 7.13 30.61 6.66
CA GLN A 15 8.03 30.16 5.60
C GLN A 15 8.64 28.80 5.91
N SER A 16 8.99 28.53 7.18
CA SER A 16 9.49 27.22 7.63
C SER A 16 8.42 26.14 7.53
N SER A 17 7.16 26.39 7.91
CA SER A 17 6.06 25.43 7.80
C SER A 17 5.69 25.12 6.35
N THR A 18 5.70 26.10 5.47
CA THR A 18 5.48 25.95 4.03
C THR A 18 6.52 25.03 3.39
N GLN A 19 7.78 25.27 3.69
CA GLN A 19 8.89 24.48 3.17
C GLN A 19 8.82 23.02 3.67
N THR A 20 8.39 22.82 4.91
CA THR A 20 8.17 21.49 5.49
C THR A 20 7.05 20.74 4.78
N ALA A 21 5.89 21.37 4.54
CA ALA A 21 4.76 20.76 3.85
C ALA A 21 5.12 20.35 2.40
N PHE A 22 5.83 21.22 1.69
CA PHE A 22 6.30 20.92 0.34
C PHE A 22 7.26 19.73 0.34
N THR A 23 8.26 19.72 1.22
CA THR A 23 9.27 18.66 1.29
C THR A 23 8.66 17.33 1.69
N VAL A 24 7.76 17.30 2.69
CA VAL A 24 7.08 16.08 3.12
C VAL A 24 6.15 15.57 2.01
N GLY A 25 5.37 16.45 1.38
CA GLY A 25 4.51 16.08 0.25
C GLY A 25 5.29 15.43 -0.90
N ARG A 26 6.44 15.99 -1.26
CA ARG A 26 7.32 15.43 -2.28
C ARG A 26 7.86 14.05 -1.91
N ARG A 27 8.29 13.86 -0.64
CA ARG A 27 8.71 12.53 -0.14
C ARG A 27 7.57 11.51 -0.20
N VAL A 28 6.38 11.90 0.21
CA VAL A 28 5.17 11.05 0.14
C VAL A 28 4.87 10.66 -1.31
N GLY A 29 4.95 11.59 -2.26
CA GLY A 29 4.76 11.30 -3.68
C GLY A 29 5.78 10.29 -4.23
N ILE A 30 7.05 10.43 -3.88
CA ILE A 30 8.11 9.48 -4.26
C ILE A 30 7.83 8.10 -3.65
N LEU A 31 7.48 8.03 -2.36
CA LEU A 31 7.16 6.77 -1.68
C LEU A 31 5.96 6.07 -2.30
N LEU A 32 4.92 6.81 -2.69
CA LEU A 32 3.76 6.26 -3.40
C LEU A 32 4.15 5.62 -4.74
N LEU A 33 5.02 6.25 -5.52
CA LEU A 33 5.50 5.67 -6.79
C LEU A 33 6.37 4.44 -6.55
N LEU A 34 7.29 4.48 -5.60
CA LEU A 34 8.15 3.34 -5.30
C LEU A 34 7.32 2.14 -4.79
N GLN A 35 6.36 2.39 -3.91
CA GLN A 35 5.43 1.37 -3.41
C GLN A 35 4.58 0.79 -4.55
N LEU A 36 4.10 1.63 -5.47
CA LEU A 36 3.33 1.20 -6.63
C LEU A 36 4.17 0.32 -7.57
N ILE A 37 5.43 0.71 -7.84
CA ILE A 37 6.36 -0.10 -8.65
C ILE A 37 6.57 -1.46 -8.00
N ALA A 38 6.82 -1.51 -6.69
CA ALA A 38 6.98 -2.76 -5.96
C ALA A 38 5.71 -3.63 -6.05
N ALA A 39 4.53 -3.03 -5.86
CA ALA A 39 3.24 -3.72 -5.93
C ALA A 39 2.91 -4.26 -7.33
N LEU A 40 3.29 -3.57 -8.40
CA LEU A 40 3.09 -4.04 -9.77
C LEU A 40 4.09 -5.12 -10.18
N THR A 41 5.34 -5.03 -9.71
CA THR A 41 6.38 -6.02 -10.05
C THR A 41 6.06 -7.38 -9.47
N PHE A 42 5.48 -7.44 -8.27
CA PHE A 42 5.14 -8.66 -7.55
C PHE A 42 4.24 -9.63 -8.36
N PRO A 43 3.07 -9.24 -8.91
CA PRO A 43 2.22 -10.15 -9.67
C PRO A 43 2.85 -10.61 -10.99
N PHE A 44 3.66 -9.79 -11.65
CA PHE A 44 4.35 -10.17 -12.89
C PHE A 44 5.43 -11.22 -12.66
N ILE A 45 6.11 -11.17 -11.52
CA ILE A 45 7.13 -12.16 -11.14
C ILE A 45 6.49 -13.46 -10.65
N LEU A 46 5.40 -13.37 -9.86
CA LEU A 46 4.77 -14.54 -9.22
C LEU A 46 3.71 -15.24 -10.06
N SER A 47 3.05 -14.54 -10.99
CA SER A 47 1.82 -15.05 -11.61
C SER A 47 2.01 -16.26 -12.53
N LYS A 48 3.19 -16.42 -13.11
CA LYS A 48 3.47 -17.53 -14.05
C LYS A 48 3.71 -18.88 -13.38
N PRO A 49 4.54 -19.01 -12.31
CA PRO A 49 4.85 -20.30 -11.70
C PRO A 49 3.72 -20.86 -10.83
N ILE A 50 2.79 -20.02 -10.34
CA ILE A 50 1.83 -20.38 -9.30
C ILE A 50 0.42 -20.53 -9.88
N THR A 51 0.25 -21.32 -10.93
CA THR A 51 -1.08 -21.67 -11.44
C THR A 51 -1.57 -22.94 -10.74
N VAL A 52 -2.35 -22.77 -9.67
CA VAL A 52 -2.96 -23.87 -8.92
C VAL A 52 -3.98 -24.59 -9.81
N GLY A 53 -3.87 -25.91 -9.88
CA GLY A 53 -4.78 -26.76 -10.65
C GLY A 53 -4.13 -27.52 -11.81
N SER A 54 -2.85 -27.26 -12.11
CA SER A 54 -2.04 -28.07 -13.01
C SER A 54 -1.42 -29.24 -12.23
N PRO A 55 -1.37 -30.46 -12.75
CA PRO A 55 -0.63 -31.59 -12.15
C PRO A 55 0.87 -31.27 -11.95
N ALA A 56 1.42 -30.41 -12.78
CA ALA A 56 2.82 -29.94 -12.72
C ALA A 56 3.05 -28.74 -11.79
N PHE A 57 2.05 -28.31 -11.03
CA PHE A 57 2.11 -27.12 -10.20
C PHE A 57 3.30 -27.11 -9.22
N LEU A 58 3.50 -28.21 -8.47
CA LEU A 58 4.58 -28.33 -7.49
C LEU A 58 5.96 -28.28 -8.13
N THR A 59 6.13 -28.97 -9.27
CA THR A 59 7.39 -28.95 -10.04
C THR A 59 7.68 -27.54 -10.58
N ALA A 60 6.68 -26.88 -11.17
CA ALA A 60 6.85 -25.53 -11.70
C ALA A 60 7.23 -24.51 -10.62
N VAL A 61 6.67 -24.61 -9.42
CA VAL A 61 7.03 -23.75 -8.28
C VAL A 61 8.48 -24.00 -7.84
N ALA A 62 8.92 -25.26 -7.78
CA ALA A 62 10.30 -25.61 -7.41
C ALA A 62 11.32 -25.10 -8.44
N GLU A 63 11.05 -25.25 -9.73
CA GLU A 63 11.90 -24.77 -10.82
C GLU A 63 12.09 -23.24 -10.79
N HIS A 64 11.08 -22.49 -10.33
CA HIS A 64 11.13 -21.02 -10.22
C HIS A 64 11.46 -20.53 -8.82
N SER A 65 12.12 -21.34 -7.99
CA SER A 65 12.42 -21.05 -6.59
C SER A 65 13.14 -19.72 -6.35
N PHE A 66 14.12 -19.38 -7.19
CA PHE A 66 14.84 -18.09 -7.10
C PHE A 66 13.90 -16.90 -7.35
N GLN A 67 13.07 -17.00 -8.38
CA GLN A 67 12.09 -15.95 -8.74
C GLN A 67 11.08 -15.71 -7.60
N ILE A 68 10.62 -16.80 -6.98
CA ILE A 68 9.66 -16.74 -5.86
C ILE A 68 10.32 -16.12 -4.63
N ARG A 69 11.55 -16.51 -4.27
CA ARG A 69 12.29 -15.91 -3.16
C ARG A 69 12.54 -14.42 -3.39
N SER A 70 12.93 -14.04 -4.60
CA SER A 70 13.16 -12.64 -4.97
C SER A 70 11.87 -11.82 -4.87
N SER A 71 10.71 -12.37 -5.25
CA SER A 71 9.43 -11.69 -5.12
C SER A 71 9.00 -11.52 -3.66
N VAL A 72 9.30 -12.49 -2.79
CA VAL A 72 9.08 -12.36 -1.34
C VAL A 72 9.93 -11.22 -0.75
N LEU A 73 11.21 -11.14 -1.11
CA LEU A 73 12.07 -10.02 -0.68
C LEU A 73 11.52 -8.68 -1.18
N LEU A 74 11.07 -8.61 -2.43
CA LEU A 74 10.48 -7.39 -2.98
C LEU A 74 9.18 -6.99 -2.24
N SER A 75 8.37 -7.97 -1.79
CA SER A 75 7.19 -7.67 -0.99
C SER A 75 7.54 -7.06 0.36
N PHE A 76 8.61 -7.51 1.01
CA PHE A 76 9.12 -6.88 2.24
C PHE A 76 9.56 -5.43 2.01
N VAL A 77 10.22 -5.14 0.89
CA VAL A 77 10.57 -3.76 0.53
C VAL A 77 9.32 -2.91 0.34
N GLY A 78 8.29 -3.43 -0.37
CA GLY A 78 7.00 -2.76 -0.55
C GLY A 78 6.30 -2.46 0.77
N SER A 79 6.29 -3.42 1.70
CA SER A 79 5.74 -3.27 3.05
C SER A 79 6.48 -2.20 3.86
N ALA A 80 7.81 -2.20 3.82
CA ALA A 80 8.64 -1.19 4.48
C ALA A 80 8.35 0.21 3.92
N LEU A 81 8.18 0.33 2.60
CA LEU A 81 7.80 1.59 1.96
C LEU A 81 6.41 2.08 2.42
N THR A 82 5.43 1.18 2.58
CA THR A 82 4.10 1.52 3.09
C THR A 82 4.16 2.01 4.54
N LEU A 83 4.94 1.34 5.38
CA LEU A 83 5.14 1.78 6.77
C LEU A 83 5.85 3.15 6.84
N TYR A 84 6.90 3.33 6.02
CA TYR A 84 7.64 4.60 5.96
C TYR A 84 6.77 5.74 5.40
N LEU A 85 5.86 5.43 4.46
CA LEU A 85 4.82 6.35 4.01
C LEU A 85 3.93 6.81 5.19
N GLY A 86 3.50 5.86 6.02
CA GLY A 86 2.73 6.14 7.24
C GLY A 86 3.47 7.09 8.20
N ILE A 87 4.74 6.81 8.49
CA ILE A 87 5.59 7.62 9.38
C ILE A 87 5.80 9.03 8.80
N THR A 88 6.09 9.12 7.50
CA THR A 88 6.34 10.39 6.82
C THR A 88 5.09 11.27 6.80
N THR A 89 3.94 10.68 6.50
CA THR A 89 2.65 11.39 6.43
C THR A 89 2.15 11.78 7.82
N PHE A 90 2.49 10.99 8.86
CA PHE A 90 2.14 11.29 10.25
C PHE A 90 2.54 12.70 10.66
N GLN A 91 3.70 13.19 10.21
CA GLN A 91 4.20 14.54 10.54
C GLN A 91 3.24 15.66 10.11
N ILE A 92 2.53 15.47 8.99
CA ILE A 92 1.56 16.44 8.47
C ILE A 92 0.18 16.19 9.04
N PHE A 93 -0.30 14.94 9.05
CA PHE A 93 -1.67 14.63 9.51
C PHE A 93 -1.90 14.99 10.97
N ARG A 94 -0.87 14.83 11.84
CA ARG A 94 -0.96 15.19 13.26
C ARG A 94 -1.25 16.66 13.52
N ILE A 95 -0.88 17.56 12.58
CA ILE A 95 -1.15 19.00 12.68
C ILE A 95 -2.65 19.25 12.59
N TYR A 96 -3.38 18.46 11.78
CA TYR A 96 -4.83 18.58 11.63
C TYR A 96 -5.61 17.72 12.62
N SER A 97 -5.14 16.51 12.88
CA SER A 97 -5.78 15.56 13.80
C SER A 97 -4.81 14.45 14.21
N LYS A 98 -4.46 14.43 15.48
CA LYS A 98 -3.60 13.39 16.06
C LYS A 98 -4.23 11.99 15.90
N SER A 99 -5.55 11.88 16.09
CA SER A 99 -6.27 10.61 15.98
C SER A 99 -6.24 10.06 14.53
N VAL A 100 -6.42 10.92 13.52
CA VAL A 100 -6.35 10.51 12.11
C VAL A 100 -4.92 10.12 11.73
N ALA A 101 -3.91 10.83 12.22
CA ALA A 101 -2.51 10.50 12.00
C ALA A 101 -2.14 9.14 12.59
N LEU A 102 -2.59 8.85 13.82
CA LEU A 102 -2.42 7.56 14.47
C LEU A 102 -3.18 6.45 13.73
N LEU A 103 -4.44 6.68 13.37
CA LEU A 103 -5.22 5.72 12.59
C LEU A 103 -4.51 5.36 11.28
N PHE A 104 -4.02 6.35 10.55
CA PHE A 104 -3.28 6.12 9.30
C PHE A 104 -2.03 5.27 9.53
N LEU A 105 -1.23 5.59 10.54
CA LEU A 105 -0.04 4.81 10.88
C LEU A 105 -0.38 3.36 11.26
N VAL A 106 -1.44 3.17 12.06
CA VAL A 106 -1.91 1.84 12.48
C VAL A 106 -2.38 1.00 11.28
N VAL A 107 -3.17 1.55 10.37
CA VAL A 107 -3.61 0.78 9.19
C VAL A 107 -2.45 0.47 8.24
N CYS A 108 -1.43 1.34 8.12
CA CYS A 108 -0.19 1.02 7.40
C CYS A 108 0.56 -0.15 8.07
N ALA A 109 0.65 -0.16 9.39
CA ALA A 109 1.29 -1.25 10.14
C ALA A 109 0.52 -2.57 9.99
N ILE A 110 -0.81 -2.55 10.05
CA ILE A 110 -1.66 -3.73 9.81
C ILE A 110 -1.43 -4.25 8.38
N SER A 111 -1.38 -3.37 7.37
CA SER A 111 -1.09 -3.78 5.99
C SER A 111 0.28 -4.45 5.87
N CYS A 112 1.32 -3.88 6.48
CA CYS A 112 2.65 -4.47 6.53
C CYS A 112 2.64 -5.88 7.18
N THR A 113 1.90 -6.06 8.28
CA THR A 113 1.77 -7.36 8.95
C THR A 113 1.11 -8.41 8.05
N LEU A 114 0.05 -8.04 7.33
CA LEU A 114 -0.64 -8.96 6.41
C LEU A 114 0.20 -9.29 5.17
N ASP A 115 1.06 -8.38 4.71
CA ASP A 115 2.05 -8.67 3.67
C ASP A 115 3.03 -9.77 4.14
N VAL A 116 3.50 -9.68 5.40
CA VAL A 116 4.39 -10.70 5.99
C VAL A 116 3.69 -12.05 6.09
N VAL A 117 2.42 -12.08 6.49
CA VAL A 117 1.62 -13.32 6.53
C VAL A 117 1.49 -13.93 5.13
N GLN A 118 1.19 -13.11 4.13
CA GLN A 118 1.12 -13.58 2.73
C GLN A 118 2.47 -14.12 2.25
N ALA A 119 3.56 -13.41 2.53
CA ALA A 119 4.91 -13.86 2.19
C ALA A 119 5.24 -15.23 2.83
N GLY A 120 4.83 -15.45 4.08
CA GLY A 120 4.97 -16.71 4.78
C GLY A 120 4.24 -17.86 4.07
N THR A 121 3.00 -17.64 3.61
CA THR A 121 2.25 -18.67 2.87
C THR A 121 2.88 -19.01 1.51
N ILE A 122 3.49 -18.03 0.84
CA ILE A 122 4.25 -18.24 -0.40
C ILE A 122 5.49 -19.10 -0.14
N MET A 123 6.23 -18.80 0.93
CA MET A 123 7.41 -19.59 1.31
C MET A 123 7.06 -21.02 1.73
N SER A 124 5.93 -21.23 2.43
CA SER A 124 5.43 -22.56 2.76
C SER A 124 5.12 -23.38 1.50
N MET A 125 4.51 -22.75 0.49
CA MET A 125 4.25 -23.39 -0.79
C MET A 125 5.53 -23.77 -1.53
N LEU A 126 6.53 -22.90 -1.54
CA LEU A 126 7.83 -23.19 -2.12
C LEU A 126 8.54 -24.34 -1.39
N SER A 127 8.47 -24.39 -0.04
CA SER A 127 9.04 -25.48 0.76
C SER A 127 8.45 -26.83 0.38
N ILE A 128 7.12 -26.95 0.31
CA ILE A 128 6.42 -28.17 -0.09
C ILE A 128 6.81 -28.59 -1.53
N SER A 129 6.93 -27.62 -2.44
CA SER A 129 7.29 -27.90 -3.82
C SER A 129 8.73 -28.43 -3.95
N ASN A 130 9.68 -27.85 -3.19
CA ASN A 130 11.06 -28.31 -3.18
C ASN A 130 11.17 -29.73 -2.59
N GLU A 131 10.42 -30.03 -1.53
CA GLU A 131 10.42 -31.36 -0.90
C GLU A 131 9.79 -32.42 -1.81
N PHE A 132 8.71 -32.08 -2.51
CA PHE A 132 8.13 -32.94 -3.53
C PHE A 132 9.15 -33.34 -4.61
N VAL A 133 9.88 -32.39 -5.15
CA VAL A 133 10.92 -32.67 -6.17
C VAL A 133 12.07 -33.47 -5.57
N ALA A 134 12.53 -33.13 -4.35
CA ALA A 134 13.61 -33.84 -3.66
C ALA A 134 13.27 -35.31 -3.34
N SER A 135 11.98 -35.60 -3.08
CA SER A 135 11.50 -36.99 -2.86
C SER A 135 11.35 -37.82 -4.14
N GLY A 136 11.78 -37.30 -5.31
CA GLY A 136 11.60 -37.96 -6.61
C GLY A 136 10.13 -38.03 -7.05
N ALA A 137 9.30 -37.08 -6.62
CA ALA A 137 7.87 -37.00 -6.87
C ALA A 137 7.07 -38.22 -6.41
N THR A 138 7.59 -38.94 -5.41
CA THR A 138 6.85 -40.02 -4.74
C THR A 138 5.70 -39.47 -3.90
N ASN A 139 4.67 -40.27 -3.66
CA ASN A 139 3.46 -39.87 -2.93
C ASN A 139 2.77 -38.62 -3.50
N SER A 140 2.68 -38.51 -4.82
CA SER A 140 2.17 -37.34 -5.53
C SER A 140 0.79 -36.88 -5.06
N GLU A 141 -0.11 -37.81 -4.70
CA GLU A 141 -1.46 -37.48 -4.21
C GLU A 141 -1.42 -36.71 -2.87
N LEU A 142 -0.58 -37.16 -1.93
CA LEU A 142 -0.42 -36.49 -0.64
C LEU A 142 0.11 -35.08 -0.81
N TYR A 143 1.18 -34.90 -1.63
CA TYR A 143 1.75 -33.60 -1.89
C TYR A 143 0.79 -32.67 -2.64
N GLN A 144 -0.05 -33.19 -3.54
CA GLN A 144 -1.09 -32.40 -4.21
C GLN A 144 -2.14 -31.89 -3.23
N VAL A 145 -2.61 -32.72 -2.28
CA VAL A 145 -3.59 -32.31 -1.27
C VAL A 145 -3.00 -31.23 -0.35
N ILE A 146 -1.76 -31.42 0.13
CA ILE A 146 -1.08 -30.42 0.98
C ILE A 146 -0.84 -29.14 0.19
N GLY A 147 -0.35 -29.25 -1.04
CA GLY A 147 -0.12 -28.11 -1.94
C GLY A 147 -1.39 -27.31 -2.21
N ALA A 148 -2.52 -27.97 -2.46
CA ALA A 148 -3.82 -27.34 -2.65
C ALA A 148 -4.30 -26.60 -1.39
N THR A 149 -4.05 -27.18 -0.20
CA THR A 149 -4.39 -26.59 1.09
C THR A 149 -3.60 -25.29 1.32
N VAL A 150 -2.28 -25.32 1.10
CA VAL A 150 -1.44 -24.14 1.26
C VAL A 150 -1.74 -23.07 0.20
N ALA A 151 -2.07 -23.48 -1.01
CA ALA A 151 -2.52 -22.55 -2.06
C ALA A 151 -3.86 -21.87 -1.69
N SER A 152 -4.76 -22.57 -1.03
CA SER A 152 -6.01 -22.00 -0.50
C SER A 152 -5.71 -20.99 0.63
N ALA A 153 -4.84 -21.32 1.57
CA ALA A 153 -4.39 -20.41 2.63
C ALA A 153 -3.74 -19.14 2.04
N ARG A 154 -2.88 -19.29 1.02
CA ARG A 154 -2.28 -18.16 0.30
C ARG A 154 -3.35 -17.25 -0.33
N ARG A 155 -4.37 -17.81 -0.96
CA ARG A 155 -5.47 -17.05 -1.55
C ARG A 155 -6.21 -16.25 -0.49
N SER A 156 -6.51 -16.84 0.65
CA SER A 156 -7.17 -16.15 1.77
C SER A 156 -6.28 -15.02 2.33
N ALA A 157 -4.97 -15.28 2.52
CA ALA A 157 -4.01 -14.27 2.95
C ALA A 157 -3.92 -13.09 1.95
N HIS A 158 -3.97 -13.38 0.64
CA HIS A 158 -3.97 -12.34 -0.38
C HIS A 158 -5.22 -11.46 -0.34
N ILE A 159 -6.39 -12.05 -0.13
CA ILE A 159 -7.65 -11.29 -0.04
C ILE A 159 -7.64 -10.36 1.19
N THR A 160 -7.20 -10.87 2.35
CA THR A 160 -7.09 -10.04 3.56
C THR A 160 -6.07 -8.93 3.43
N GLN A 161 -4.97 -9.17 2.72
CA GLN A 161 -3.99 -8.14 2.35
C GLN A 161 -4.62 -7.05 1.48
N LEU A 162 -5.40 -7.40 0.46
CA LEU A 162 -6.09 -6.43 -0.40
C LEU A 162 -7.06 -5.53 0.39
N LEU A 163 -7.75 -6.07 1.40
CA LEU A 163 -8.59 -5.29 2.30
C LEU A 163 -7.75 -4.28 3.11
N ALA A 164 -6.59 -4.70 3.63
CA ALA A 164 -5.71 -3.81 4.40
C ALA A 164 -5.10 -2.71 3.52
N ILE A 165 -4.71 -3.04 2.28
CA ILE A 165 -4.26 -2.06 1.29
C ILE A 165 -5.38 -1.04 1.03
N GLY A 166 -6.60 -1.50 0.79
CA GLY A 166 -7.76 -0.62 0.61
C GLY A 166 -8.00 0.27 1.84
N ALA A 167 -7.85 -0.27 3.05
CA ALA A 167 -8.07 0.48 4.29
C ALA A 167 -7.09 1.64 4.46
N TRP A 168 -5.76 1.43 4.31
CA TRP A 168 -4.81 2.53 4.44
C TRP A 168 -4.96 3.56 3.31
N MET A 169 -5.23 3.13 2.08
CA MET A 169 -5.48 4.04 0.96
C MET A 169 -6.76 4.86 1.18
N PHE A 170 -7.83 4.25 1.72
CA PHE A 170 -9.05 4.95 2.06
C PHE A 170 -8.80 6.05 3.09
N VAL A 171 -8.12 5.73 4.21
CA VAL A 171 -7.77 6.72 5.23
C VAL A 171 -6.89 7.82 4.65
N PHE A 172 -5.95 7.47 3.75
CA PHE A 172 -5.09 8.43 3.07
C PHE A 172 -5.91 9.41 2.22
N TYR A 173 -6.72 8.94 1.27
CA TYR A 173 -7.47 9.82 0.37
C TYR A 173 -8.55 10.63 1.09
N ILE A 174 -9.24 10.07 2.08
CA ILE A 174 -10.18 10.81 2.92
C ILE A 174 -9.46 11.94 3.69
N SER A 175 -8.26 11.66 4.20
CA SER A 175 -7.46 12.67 4.91
C SER A 175 -6.99 13.78 3.96
N LEU A 176 -6.51 13.43 2.76
CA LEU A 176 -6.15 14.40 1.73
C LEU A 176 -7.32 15.30 1.34
N PHE A 177 -8.53 14.73 1.24
CA PHE A 177 -9.76 15.47 0.96
C PHE A 177 -10.15 16.38 2.12
N ARG A 178 -10.22 15.82 3.34
CA ARG A 178 -10.68 16.53 4.54
C ARG A 178 -9.76 17.69 4.89
N PHE A 179 -8.46 17.46 4.82
CA PHE A 179 -7.45 18.47 5.15
C PHE A 179 -7.08 19.37 3.97
N LYS A 180 -7.69 19.17 2.80
CA LYS A 180 -7.45 19.95 1.57
C LYS A 180 -5.98 19.98 1.14
N LEU A 181 -5.25 18.89 1.39
CA LEU A 181 -3.81 18.79 1.12
C LEU A 181 -3.45 18.67 -0.37
N ILE A 182 -4.41 18.25 -1.19
CA ILE A 182 -4.34 18.20 -2.66
C ILE A 182 -5.64 18.78 -3.25
N PRO A 183 -5.73 19.02 -4.58
CA PRO A 183 -6.98 19.39 -5.22
C PRO A 183 -8.10 18.40 -4.88
N ARG A 184 -9.26 18.91 -4.45
CA ARG A 184 -10.38 18.08 -4.02
C ARG A 184 -10.80 17.05 -5.06
N VAL A 185 -10.75 17.41 -6.35
CA VAL A 185 -11.09 16.50 -7.44
C VAL A 185 -10.22 15.25 -7.42
N LEU A 186 -8.90 15.40 -7.26
CA LEU A 186 -7.97 14.26 -7.17
C LEU A 186 -8.26 13.38 -5.96
N ALA A 187 -8.55 14.00 -4.80
CA ALA A 187 -8.87 13.25 -3.60
C ALA A 187 -10.19 12.47 -3.74
N VAL A 188 -11.23 13.08 -4.32
CA VAL A 188 -12.55 12.44 -4.57
C VAL A 188 -12.41 11.26 -5.54
N ILE A 189 -11.69 11.45 -6.65
CA ILE A 189 -11.44 10.36 -7.61
C ILE A 189 -10.67 9.23 -6.93
N GLY A 190 -9.71 9.53 -6.03
CA GLY A 190 -9.03 8.55 -5.21
C GLY A 190 -9.98 7.74 -4.32
N VAL A 191 -10.90 8.41 -3.62
CA VAL A 191 -11.92 7.76 -2.78
C VAL A 191 -12.82 6.85 -3.62
N ILE A 192 -13.25 7.29 -4.80
CA ILE A 192 -14.06 6.49 -5.73
C ILE A 192 -13.28 5.25 -6.18
N GLY A 193 -12.00 5.40 -6.55
CA GLY A 193 -11.15 4.27 -6.95
C GLY A 193 -11.01 3.22 -5.85
N ILE A 194 -10.86 3.66 -4.59
CA ILE A 194 -10.82 2.74 -3.44
C ILE A 194 -12.17 2.08 -3.18
N ALA A 195 -13.28 2.80 -3.34
CA ALA A 195 -14.62 2.21 -3.20
C ALA A 195 -14.85 1.11 -4.25
N LEU A 196 -14.40 1.31 -5.49
CA LEU A 196 -14.44 0.27 -6.52
C LEU A 196 -13.59 -0.95 -6.15
N GLN A 197 -12.36 -0.74 -5.64
CA GLN A 197 -11.52 -1.84 -5.17
C GLN A 197 -12.19 -2.62 -4.04
N PHE A 198 -12.74 -1.96 -3.02
CA PHE A 198 -13.46 -2.64 -1.93
C PHE A 198 -14.66 -3.44 -2.45
N THR A 199 -15.41 -2.87 -3.39
CA THR A 199 -16.53 -3.58 -4.02
C THR A 199 -16.05 -4.84 -4.73
N GLY A 200 -14.96 -4.76 -5.52
CA GLY A 200 -14.37 -5.92 -6.21
C GLY A 200 -13.91 -7.00 -5.24
N VAL A 201 -13.24 -6.62 -4.13
CA VAL A 201 -12.80 -7.56 -3.08
C VAL A 201 -14.02 -8.22 -2.41
N THR A 202 -15.04 -7.46 -2.07
CA THR A 202 -16.27 -7.96 -1.43
C THR A 202 -17.03 -8.92 -2.34
N LEU A 203 -17.18 -8.60 -3.62
CA LEU A 203 -17.81 -9.47 -4.61
C LEU A 203 -17.04 -10.78 -4.77
N MET A 204 -15.72 -10.74 -4.75
CA MET A 204 -14.91 -11.97 -4.78
C MET A 204 -15.07 -12.80 -3.52
N MET A 205 -15.08 -12.18 -2.33
CA MET A 205 -15.19 -12.89 -1.04
C MET A 205 -16.55 -13.54 -0.86
N LEU A 206 -17.63 -12.81 -1.17
CA LEU A 206 -19.00 -13.25 -0.86
C LEU A 206 -19.65 -14.05 -2.00
N LEU A 207 -19.36 -13.69 -3.24
CA LEU A 207 -20.04 -14.23 -4.42
C LEU A 207 -19.12 -15.00 -5.37
N GLY A 208 -17.80 -15.00 -5.13
CA GLY A 208 -16.82 -15.70 -5.96
C GLY A 208 -16.52 -15.07 -7.31
N TYR A 209 -17.00 -13.85 -7.57
CA TYR A 209 -16.73 -13.16 -8.83
C TYR A 209 -15.25 -12.75 -8.93
N ARG A 210 -14.64 -12.98 -10.10
CA ARG A 210 -13.22 -12.63 -10.36
C ARG A 210 -13.06 -11.23 -10.96
N THR A 211 -13.72 -10.24 -10.38
CA THR A 211 -13.79 -8.86 -10.89
C THR A 211 -12.81 -7.88 -10.22
N ILE A 212 -12.01 -8.34 -9.26
CA ILE A 212 -11.08 -7.47 -8.50
C ILE A 212 -10.12 -6.72 -9.43
N GLY A 213 -9.52 -7.43 -10.40
CA GLY A 213 -8.55 -6.83 -11.32
C GLY A 213 -9.14 -5.66 -12.09
N GLU A 214 -10.33 -5.84 -12.63
CA GLU A 214 -11.04 -4.83 -13.42
C GLU A 214 -11.45 -3.63 -12.55
N MET A 215 -11.97 -3.89 -11.36
CA MET A 215 -12.44 -2.83 -10.44
C MET A 215 -11.30 -2.06 -9.77
N ALA A 216 -10.14 -2.68 -9.58
CA ALA A 216 -8.96 -2.02 -9.03
C ALA A 216 -8.15 -1.26 -10.11
N MET A 217 -8.32 -1.56 -11.39
CA MET A 217 -7.54 -0.97 -12.48
C MET A 217 -7.60 0.58 -12.54
N PRO A 218 -8.74 1.25 -12.30
CA PRO A 218 -8.80 2.72 -12.29
C PRO A 218 -7.93 3.35 -11.20
N LEU A 219 -7.60 2.62 -10.13
CA LEU A 219 -6.79 3.14 -9.03
C LEU A 219 -5.34 3.41 -9.45
N LEU A 220 -4.81 2.64 -10.42
CA LEU A 220 -3.45 2.78 -10.90
C LEU A 220 -3.15 4.19 -11.48
N PRO A 221 -3.86 4.68 -12.51
CA PRO A 221 -3.62 6.02 -13.03
C PRO A 221 -3.91 7.11 -12.00
N ILE A 222 -4.89 6.91 -11.11
CA ILE A 222 -5.21 7.84 -10.02
C ILE A 222 -4.00 7.97 -9.08
N GLN A 223 -3.44 6.86 -8.64
CA GLN A 223 -2.30 6.84 -7.71
C GLN A 223 -1.05 7.48 -8.34
N ILE A 224 -0.78 7.21 -9.62
CA ILE A 224 0.30 7.86 -10.37
C ILE A 224 0.07 9.38 -10.41
N THR A 225 -1.14 9.82 -10.76
CA THR A 225 -1.48 11.24 -10.87
C THR A 225 -1.30 11.96 -9.53
N VAL A 226 -1.77 11.38 -8.43
CA VAL A 226 -1.61 11.94 -7.09
C VAL A 226 -0.14 11.98 -6.66
N ALA A 227 0.61 10.91 -6.95
CA ALA A 227 2.02 10.85 -6.63
C ALA A 227 2.83 11.91 -7.40
N VAL A 228 2.60 12.05 -8.71
CA VAL A 228 3.23 13.08 -9.55
C VAL A 228 2.85 14.48 -9.08
N TRP A 229 1.56 14.71 -8.75
CA TRP A 229 1.13 15.97 -8.16
C TRP A 229 1.91 16.32 -6.90
N LEU A 230 2.03 15.37 -5.97
CA LEU A 230 2.75 15.55 -4.71
C LEU A 230 4.26 15.80 -4.92
N ILE A 231 4.87 15.17 -5.91
CA ILE A 231 6.28 15.40 -6.25
C ILE A 231 6.51 16.84 -6.76
N ILE A 232 5.60 17.33 -7.58
CA ILE A 232 5.74 18.65 -8.24
C ILE A 232 5.28 19.79 -7.33
N LYS A 233 4.13 19.63 -6.65
CA LYS A 233 3.46 20.69 -5.90
C LYS A 233 3.58 20.55 -4.38
N GLY A 234 3.93 19.35 -3.87
CA GLY A 234 3.88 19.06 -2.43
C GLY A 234 2.45 19.06 -1.89
N PHE A 235 2.33 19.09 -0.57
CA PHE A 235 1.04 19.34 0.09
C PHE A 235 0.65 20.82 0.01
N ASN A 236 -0.67 21.06 -0.09
CA ASN A 236 -1.20 22.43 -0.15
C ASN A 236 -1.03 23.14 1.20
N ASP A 237 -0.31 24.26 1.17
CA ASP A 237 0.09 25.04 2.34
C ASP A 237 -1.02 25.96 2.92
N ARG A 238 -2.04 26.30 2.12
CA ARG A 238 -3.09 27.25 2.55
C ARG A 238 -3.80 26.83 3.84
N SER A 239 -3.94 25.54 4.06
CA SER A 239 -4.59 25.00 5.28
C SER A 239 -3.65 25.02 6.50
N LEU A 240 -2.34 24.89 6.32
CA LEU A 240 -1.35 24.99 7.40
C LEU A 240 -1.28 26.41 7.95
N LYS A 241 -1.37 27.41 7.09
CA LYS A 241 -1.41 28.83 7.49
C LYS A 241 -2.67 29.17 8.33
N SER A 242 -3.80 28.58 8.02
CA SER A 242 -5.04 28.81 8.77
C SER A 242 -5.03 28.15 10.17
N VAL A 243 -4.40 27.00 10.32
CA VAL A 243 -4.27 26.30 11.61
C VAL A 243 -3.28 27.04 12.51
N ALA A 244 -2.13 27.44 11.98
CA ALA A 244 -1.16 28.24 12.73
C ALA A 244 -1.71 29.60 13.21
N ALA A 245 -2.61 30.22 12.45
CA ALA A 245 -3.27 31.46 12.83
C ALA A 245 -4.36 31.27 13.91
N SER A 246 -4.98 30.08 14.01
CA SER A 246 -6.01 29.80 15.02
C SER A 246 -5.44 29.41 16.38
N ASP A 247 -4.18 28.96 16.45
CA ASP A 247 -3.53 28.59 17.73
C ASP A 247 -2.89 29.79 18.45
N VAL A 248 -2.89 30.98 17.84
CA VAL A 248 -2.31 32.23 18.38
C VAL A 248 -3.40 33.19 18.88
N GLY A 249 -4.68 32.93 18.69
CA GLY A 249 -5.81 33.72 19.13
C GLY A 249 -6.54 33.05 20.31
#